data_3ec629acc55751a44bed8ac9ffa57491
#
_entry.id   3ec629acc55751a44bed8ac9ffa57491
#
_cell.length_a   1.000
_cell.length_b   1.000
_cell.length_c   1.000
_cell.angle_alpha   90.00
_cell.angle_beta   90.00
_cell.angle_gamma   90.00
#
_symmetry.space_group_name_H-M   'P 1'
#
loop_
_entity.id
_entity.type
_entity.pdbx_description
1 polymer ?
#
loop_
_entity_poly.entity_id
_entity_poly.type
_entity_poly.pdbx_seq_one_letter_code
_entity_poly.pdbx_strand_id
1 'polypeptide(L)'
;CMKELAGIDQVATIPDFEDAGYETAQAVLEESAKFNEGVVAPLNWSGDQDHGSWDNGVVRASKGFKEAYAALAEGGWQGLGQPLEYGGQGLPKIIGAACVEQTMAANLSFSLCSILTGGAIEALLTAGSDELKTRYIPNMVSGKWTGTMNLTEPQAGSDLALVRSKAVKQDDGTYRISGQKIFITYG
;
A
#
# COMPACT_ATOMS: atom_id res chain seq x y z
N CYS A 1 9.59 20.76 8.11
CA CYS A 1 10.46 19.56 7.93
C CYS A 1 10.76 19.30 6.45
N MET A 2 9.73 19.23 5.57
CA MET A 2 9.91 18.85 4.17
C MET A 2 10.84 19.78 3.40
N LYS A 3 10.76 21.08 3.61
CA LYS A 3 11.61 22.08 2.98
C LYS A 3 13.02 22.17 3.61
N GLU A 4 13.09 22.35 4.93
CA GLU A 4 14.37 22.64 5.61
C GLU A 4 15.21 21.39 5.90
N LEU A 5 14.58 20.24 6.17
CA LEU A 5 15.28 19.01 6.55
C LEU A 5 15.36 18.00 5.43
N ALA A 6 14.26 17.77 4.72
CA ALA A 6 14.19 16.74 3.68
C ALA A 6 14.54 17.28 2.28
N GLY A 7 14.69 18.59 2.11
CA GLY A 7 15.20 19.20 0.89
C GLY A 7 14.32 18.98 -0.35
N ILE A 8 12.99 19.12 -0.22
CA ILE A 8 12.06 18.90 -1.34
C ILE A 8 12.42 19.72 -2.58
N ASP A 9 12.92 20.94 -2.40
CA ASP A 9 13.34 21.80 -3.52
C ASP A 9 14.57 21.24 -4.25
N GLN A 10 15.42 20.43 -3.56
CA GLN A 10 16.53 19.71 -4.20
C GLN A 10 16.01 18.48 -4.98
N VAL A 11 14.99 17.80 -4.47
CA VAL A 11 14.33 16.69 -5.18
C VAL A 11 13.73 17.20 -6.49
N ALA A 12 13.13 18.39 -6.50
CA ALA A 12 12.59 19.03 -7.69
C ALA A 12 13.64 19.41 -8.74
N THR A 13 14.95 19.31 -8.44
CA THR A 13 16.00 19.47 -9.46
C THR A 13 16.26 18.19 -10.27
N ILE A 14 15.69 17.07 -9.89
CA ILE A 14 15.75 15.80 -10.61
C ILE A 14 14.73 15.88 -11.78
N PRO A 15 15.14 15.59 -13.02
CA PRO A 15 14.26 15.76 -14.19
C PRO A 15 12.90 15.07 -14.09
N ASP A 16 12.83 13.90 -13.45
CA ASP A 16 11.58 13.14 -13.27
C ASP A 16 10.63 13.78 -12.22
N PHE A 17 11.11 14.79 -11.45
CA PHE A 17 10.39 15.40 -10.33
C PHE A 17 10.34 16.94 -10.40
N GLU A 18 10.61 17.54 -11.56
CA GLU A 18 10.71 19.00 -11.70
C GLU A 18 9.42 19.74 -11.29
N ASP A 19 8.24 19.12 -11.45
CA ASP A 19 6.95 19.68 -11.05
C ASP A 19 6.57 19.37 -9.59
N ALA A 20 7.40 18.61 -8.85
CA ALA A 20 7.11 18.13 -7.50
C ALA A 20 7.83 18.95 -6.40
N GLY A 21 7.89 20.28 -6.58
CA GLY A 21 8.45 21.20 -5.59
C GLY A 21 7.59 21.39 -4.35
N TYR A 22 8.01 22.33 -3.48
CA TYR A 22 7.36 22.57 -2.20
C TYR A 22 5.88 22.93 -2.33
N GLU A 23 5.49 23.74 -3.31
CA GLU A 23 4.08 24.14 -3.49
C GLU A 23 3.18 22.95 -3.86
N THR A 24 3.65 22.09 -4.78
CA THR A 24 2.95 20.84 -5.13
C THR A 24 2.84 19.92 -3.92
N ALA A 25 3.94 19.75 -3.17
CA ALA A 25 3.94 18.94 -1.96
C ALA A 25 2.93 19.47 -0.91
N GLN A 26 2.87 20.80 -0.72
CA GLN A 26 1.93 21.41 0.21
C GLN A 26 0.48 21.16 -0.22
N ALA A 27 0.15 21.36 -1.50
CA ALA A 27 -1.20 21.13 -2.01
C ALA A 27 -1.64 19.66 -1.83
N VAL A 28 -0.76 18.70 -2.15
CA VAL A 28 -1.03 17.26 -1.96
C VAL A 28 -1.25 16.93 -0.49
N LEU A 29 -0.44 17.49 0.43
CA LEU A 29 -0.58 17.25 1.85
C LEU A 29 -1.86 17.87 2.45
N GLU A 30 -2.30 19.03 1.96
CA GLU A 30 -3.55 19.66 2.36
C GLU A 30 -4.76 18.81 1.94
N GLU A 31 -4.78 18.30 0.72
CA GLU A 31 -5.84 17.39 0.26
C GLU A 31 -5.80 16.03 1.00
N SER A 32 -4.61 15.49 1.25
CA SER A 32 -4.44 14.29 2.07
C SER A 32 -4.96 14.50 3.49
N ALA A 33 -4.69 15.66 4.10
CA ALA A 33 -5.21 15.99 5.43
C ALA A 33 -6.75 16.01 5.43
N LYS A 34 -7.38 16.67 4.46
CA LYS A 34 -8.85 16.71 4.34
C LYS A 34 -9.45 15.31 4.20
N PHE A 35 -8.85 14.46 3.35
CA PHE A 35 -9.27 13.07 3.21
C PHE A 35 -9.15 12.29 4.53
N ASN A 36 -8.01 12.41 5.19
CA ASN A 36 -7.76 11.68 6.43
C ASN A 36 -8.64 12.17 7.59
N GLU A 37 -8.84 13.48 7.75
CA GLU A 37 -9.71 14.06 8.79
C GLU A 37 -11.19 13.74 8.54
N GLY A 38 -11.63 13.84 7.28
CA GLY A 38 -13.04 13.70 6.93
C GLY A 38 -13.52 12.25 6.75
N VAL A 39 -12.64 11.35 6.31
CA VAL A 39 -13.02 9.99 5.91
C VAL A 39 -12.38 8.93 6.82
N VAL A 40 -11.08 9.03 7.10
CA VAL A 40 -10.32 7.95 7.74
C VAL A 40 -10.36 8.05 9.26
N ALA A 41 -10.11 9.23 9.83
CA ALA A 41 -10.07 9.44 11.28
C ALA A 41 -11.38 9.08 12.01
N PRO A 42 -12.57 9.38 11.47
CA PRO A 42 -13.85 9.00 12.12
C PRO A 42 -14.00 7.48 12.30
N LEU A 43 -13.32 6.68 11.47
CA LEU A 43 -13.39 5.22 11.52
C LEU A 43 -12.44 4.60 12.55
N ASN A 44 -11.51 5.37 13.13
CA ASN A 44 -10.52 4.83 14.05
C ASN A 44 -11.19 4.24 15.31
N TRP A 45 -12.01 5.05 15.98
CA TRP A 45 -12.73 4.61 17.18
C TRP A 45 -13.81 3.58 16.87
N SER A 46 -14.65 3.83 15.85
CA SER A 46 -15.73 2.91 15.50
C SER A 46 -15.21 1.55 15.06
N GLY A 47 -14.10 1.50 14.32
CA GLY A 47 -13.45 0.27 13.90
C GLY A 47 -12.83 -0.53 15.04
N ASP A 48 -12.36 0.14 16.10
CA ASP A 48 -11.88 -0.51 17.32
C ASP A 48 -13.03 -1.13 18.13
N GLN A 49 -14.18 -0.49 18.20
CA GLN A 49 -15.35 -0.99 18.93
C GLN A 49 -16.12 -2.09 18.15
N ASP A 50 -16.23 -1.94 16.83
CA ASP A 50 -16.92 -2.87 15.93
C ASP A 50 -15.91 -3.44 14.92
N HIS A 51 -15.08 -4.35 15.40
CA HIS A 51 -14.03 -4.96 14.58
C HIS A 51 -14.63 -5.89 13.52
N GLY A 52 -13.81 -6.19 12.49
CA GLY A 52 -14.19 -7.11 11.44
C GLY A 52 -14.64 -8.47 11.98
N SER A 53 -15.51 -9.13 11.26
CA SER A 53 -16.08 -10.41 11.61
C SER A 53 -15.72 -11.49 10.60
N TRP A 54 -15.71 -12.74 11.07
CA TRP A 54 -15.62 -13.93 10.23
C TRP A 54 -16.86 -14.79 10.48
N ASP A 55 -17.52 -15.19 9.39
CA ASP A 55 -18.67 -16.09 9.42
C ASP A 55 -18.67 -17.00 8.20
N ASN A 56 -18.68 -18.31 8.42
CA ASN A 56 -18.74 -19.34 7.37
C ASN A 56 -17.73 -19.13 6.20
N GLY A 57 -16.49 -18.76 6.52
CA GLY A 57 -15.45 -18.51 5.51
C GLY A 57 -15.48 -17.12 4.87
N VAL A 58 -16.41 -16.27 5.29
CA VAL A 58 -16.52 -14.88 4.81
C VAL A 58 -15.99 -13.92 5.87
N VAL A 59 -15.03 -13.08 5.50
CA VAL A 59 -14.54 -11.98 6.33
C VAL A 59 -15.24 -10.69 5.93
N ARG A 60 -15.67 -9.91 6.92
CA ARG A 60 -16.22 -8.57 6.73
C ARG A 60 -15.38 -7.57 7.50
N ALA A 61 -14.95 -6.52 6.82
CA ALA A 61 -14.30 -5.40 7.47
C ALA A 61 -15.29 -4.62 8.37
N SER A 62 -14.75 -3.84 9.30
CA SER A 62 -15.53 -2.92 10.13
C SER A 62 -16.35 -1.97 9.26
N LYS A 63 -17.51 -1.56 9.80
CA LYS A 63 -18.44 -0.67 9.09
C LYS A 63 -17.74 0.62 8.65
N GLY A 64 -17.93 1.02 7.38
CA GLY A 64 -17.34 2.23 6.78
C GLY A 64 -15.97 2.03 6.16
N PHE A 65 -15.25 0.95 6.46
CA PHE A 65 -13.91 0.72 5.89
C PHE A 65 -13.94 0.48 4.38
N LYS A 66 -14.97 -0.21 3.89
CA LYS A 66 -15.14 -0.46 2.46
C LYS A 66 -15.35 0.83 1.69
N GLU A 67 -16.19 1.71 2.21
CA GLU A 67 -16.50 3.01 1.62
C GLU A 67 -15.29 3.94 1.66
N ALA A 68 -14.56 3.95 2.78
CA ALA A 68 -13.30 4.71 2.91
C ALA A 68 -12.22 4.21 1.94
N TYR A 69 -12.14 2.89 1.73
CA TYR A 69 -11.21 2.33 0.75
C TYR A 69 -11.62 2.69 -0.69
N ALA A 70 -12.90 2.69 -1.01
CA ALA A 70 -13.38 3.16 -2.31
C ALA A 70 -13.02 4.63 -2.56
N ALA A 71 -13.20 5.49 -1.55
CA ALA A 71 -12.80 6.91 -1.62
C ALA A 71 -11.27 7.09 -1.75
N LEU A 72 -10.46 6.25 -1.07
CA LEU A 72 -9.01 6.23 -1.23
C LEU A 72 -8.61 5.89 -2.67
N ALA A 73 -9.24 4.87 -3.25
CA ALA A 73 -8.98 4.42 -4.62
C ALA A 73 -9.42 5.49 -5.64
N GLU A 74 -10.61 6.06 -5.48
CA GLU A 74 -11.15 7.13 -6.34
C GLU A 74 -10.29 8.40 -6.30
N GLY A 75 -9.78 8.76 -5.12
CA GLY A 75 -8.85 9.88 -4.95
C GLY A 75 -7.43 9.62 -5.47
N GLY A 76 -7.12 8.40 -5.95
CA GLY A 76 -5.82 8.05 -6.51
C GLY A 76 -4.68 7.96 -5.48
N TRP A 77 -5.01 7.89 -4.18
CA TRP A 77 -4.02 7.92 -3.10
C TRP A 77 -3.06 6.73 -3.12
N GLN A 78 -3.49 5.58 -3.64
CA GLN A 78 -2.61 4.41 -3.80
C GLN A 78 -1.52 4.63 -4.85
N GLY A 79 -1.77 5.49 -5.84
CA GLY A 79 -0.91 5.74 -7.00
C GLY A 79 0.08 6.91 -6.88
N LEU A 80 0.11 7.65 -5.75
CA LEU A 80 0.90 8.89 -5.62
C LEU A 80 2.35 8.77 -6.09
N GLY A 81 3.08 7.80 -5.57
CA GLY A 81 4.50 7.56 -5.89
C GLY A 81 4.72 6.44 -6.91
N GLN A 82 3.68 5.98 -7.60
CA GLN A 82 3.79 4.89 -8.55
C GLN A 82 4.09 5.40 -9.97
N PRO A 83 4.75 4.59 -10.82
CA PRO A 83 5.13 5.02 -12.17
C PRO A 83 3.93 5.43 -13.03
N LEU A 84 4.11 6.50 -13.82
CA LEU A 84 3.12 7.02 -14.76
C LEU A 84 2.66 5.97 -15.78
N GLU A 85 3.58 5.12 -16.25
CA GLU A 85 3.29 4.05 -17.22
C GLU A 85 2.26 3.02 -16.74
N TYR A 86 2.08 2.89 -15.41
CA TYR A 86 1.09 2.01 -14.80
C TYR A 86 -0.11 2.77 -14.22
N GLY A 87 -0.26 4.06 -14.55
CA GLY A 87 -1.37 4.89 -14.09
C GLY A 87 -1.14 5.57 -12.73
N GLY A 88 0.10 5.57 -12.24
CA GLY A 88 0.51 6.32 -11.05
C GLY A 88 0.68 7.81 -11.36
N GLN A 89 0.99 8.59 -10.32
CA GLN A 89 1.19 10.03 -10.43
C GLN A 89 2.68 10.42 -10.50
N GLY A 90 3.60 9.49 -10.32
CA GLY A 90 5.04 9.71 -10.44
C GLY A 90 5.63 10.67 -9.40
N LEU A 91 4.92 10.97 -8.32
CA LEU A 91 5.43 11.88 -7.29
C LEU A 91 6.61 11.26 -6.52
N PRO A 92 7.57 12.07 -6.04
CA PRO A 92 8.68 11.55 -5.28
C PRO A 92 8.22 10.90 -3.97
N LYS A 93 8.88 9.81 -3.58
CA LYS A 93 8.53 9.01 -2.40
C LYS A 93 8.40 9.81 -1.10
N ILE A 94 9.08 10.95 -0.99
CA ILE A 94 9.01 11.85 0.18
C ILE A 94 7.59 12.43 0.38
N ILE A 95 6.88 12.78 -0.70
CA ILE A 95 5.49 13.27 -0.63
C ILE A 95 4.56 12.11 -0.23
N GLY A 96 4.71 10.96 -0.88
CA GLY A 96 3.94 9.76 -0.53
C GLY A 96 4.13 9.31 0.92
N ALA A 97 5.37 9.36 1.43
CA ALA A 97 5.66 9.03 2.82
C ALA A 97 4.94 9.95 3.82
N ALA A 98 4.90 11.26 3.54
CA ALA A 98 4.18 12.20 4.39
C ALA A 98 2.65 12.00 4.36
N CYS A 99 2.07 11.63 3.21
CA CYS A 99 0.66 11.27 3.12
C CYS A 99 0.35 9.95 3.89
N VAL A 100 1.25 8.97 3.80
CA VAL A 100 1.13 7.72 4.58
C VAL A 100 1.20 8.01 6.08
N GLU A 101 2.09 8.90 6.54
CA GLU A 101 2.16 9.34 7.94
C GLU A 101 0.83 9.91 8.42
N GLN A 102 0.18 10.78 7.62
CA GLN A 102 -1.14 11.33 7.94
C GLN A 102 -2.20 10.22 8.05
N THR A 103 -2.20 9.26 7.12
CA THR A 103 -3.16 8.15 7.14
C THR A 103 -2.93 7.23 8.36
N MET A 104 -1.68 6.94 8.69
CA MET A 104 -1.33 6.17 9.89
C MET A 104 -1.75 6.89 11.18
N ALA A 105 -1.56 8.19 11.25
CA ALA A 105 -1.97 9.00 12.39
C ALA A 105 -3.51 9.05 12.53
N ALA A 106 -4.23 9.07 11.42
CA ALA A 106 -5.69 9.06 11.40
C ALA A 106 -6.28 7.69 11.78
N ASN A 107 -5.76 6.60 11.19
CA ASN A 107 -6.21 5.24 11.44
C ASN A 107 -5.16 4.23 10.97
N LEU A 108 -4.36 3.72 11.91
CA LEU A 108 -3.27 2.78 11.59
C LEU A 108 -3.81 1.48 10.97
N SER A 109 -4.90 0.93 11.47
CA SER A 109 -5.45 -0.34 10.96
C SER A 109 -5.93 -0.21 9.52
N PHE A 110 -6.53 0.91 9.15
CA PHE A 110 -6.93 1.21 7.78
C PHE A 110 -5.71 1.34 6.84
N SER A 111 -4.64 1.99 7.31
CA SER A 111 -3.44 2.24 6.49
C SER A 111 -2.71 0.97 6.05
N LEU A 112 -2.84 -0.13 6.79
CA LEU A 112 -2.14 -1.39 6.49
C LEU A 112 -2.47 -1.95 5.11
N CYS A 113 -3.69 -1.76 4.61
CA CYS A 113 -4.07 -2.18 3.26
C CYS A 113 -3.20 -1.50 2.18
N SER A 114 -3.11 -0.17 2.23
CA SER A 114 -2.36 0.62 1.25
C SER A 114 -0.85 0.32 1.30
N ILE A 115 -0.29 0.17 2.50
CA ILE A 115 1.14 -0.11 2.70
C ILE A 115 1.51 -1.45 2.08
N LEU A 116 0.73 -2.50 2.33
CA LEU A 116 1.02 -3.83 1.78
C LEU A 116 0.82 -3.88 0.27
N THR A 117 -0.17 -3.18 -0.24
CA THR A 117 -0.37 -3.04 -1.69
C THR A 117 0.81 -2.31 -2.33
N GLY A 118 1.32 -1.25 -1.72
CA GLY A 118 2.53 -0.56 -2.15
C GLY A 118 3.76 -1.49 -2.18
N GLY A 119 3.92 -2.32 -1.14
CA GLY A 119 4.98 -3.33 -1.08
C GLY A 119 4.88 -4.39 -2.19
N ALA A 120 3.68 -4.83 -2.53
CA ALA A 120 3.46 -5.76 -3.62
C ALA A 120 3.79 -5.14 -5.00
N ILE A 121 3.43 -3.88 -5.21
CA ILE A 121 3.80 -3.14 -6.42
C ILE A 121 5.32 -3.01 -6.53
N GLU A 122 6.01 -2.62 -5.46
CA GLU A 122 7.47 -2.49 -5.43
C GLU A 122 8.18 -3.82 -5.73
N ALA A 123 7.67 -4.93 -5.19
CA ALA A 123 8.21 -6.26 -5.49
C ALA A 123 8.07 -6.62 -6.98
N LEU A 124 6.93 -6.31 -7.59
CA LEU A 124 6.73 -6.51 -9.02
C LEU A 124 7.62 -5.60 -9.88
N LEU A 125 7.75 -4.33 -9.52
CA LEU A 125 8.64 -3.39 -10.22
C LEU A 125 10.09 -3.87 -10.19
N THR A 126 10.53 -4.40 -9.05
CA THR A 126 11.91 -4.83 -8.84
C THR A 126 12.23 -6.15 -9.53
N ALA A 127 11.35 -7.14 -9.46
CA ALA A 127 11.65 -8.53 -9.84
C ALA A 127 10.60 -9.21 -10.72
N GLY A 128 9.48 -8.55 -11.02
CA GLY A 128 8.43 -9.09 -11.88
C GLY A 128 8.84 -9.09 -13.35
N SER A 129 8.35 -10.09 -14.13
CA SER A 129 8.41 -10.03 -15.59
C SER A 129 7.50 -8.91 -16.11
N ASP A 130 7.74 -8.46 -17.35
CA ASP A 130 6.90 -7.41 -17.97
C ASP A 130 5.43 -7.83 -18.09
N GLU A 131 5.18 -9.13 -18.31
CA GLU A 131 3.84 -9.70 -18.29
C GLU A 131 3.16 -9.53 -16.92
N LEU A 132 3.86 -9.85 -15.83
CA LEU A 132 3.34 -9.71 -14.47
C LEU A 132 3.13 -8.22 -14.11
N LYS A 133 4.07 -7.35 -14.46
CA LYS A 133 3.96 -5.90 -14.24
C LYS A 133 2.71 -5.35 -14.93
N THR A 134 2.58 -5.60 -16.22
CA THR A 134 1.45 -5.10 -17.04
C THR A 134 0.10 -5.64 -16.55
N ARG A 135 0.06 -6.88 -16.09
CA ARG A 135 -1.18 -7.52 -15.62
C ARG A 135 -1.65 -7.03 -14.26
N TYR A 136 -0.72 -6.86 -13.31
CA TYR A 136 -1.08 -6.64 -11.91
C TYR A 136 -0.96 -5.18 -11.46
N ILE A 137 0.11 -4.48 -11.85
CA ILE A 137 0.41 -3.15 -11.29
C ILE A 137 -0.71 -2.13 -11.57
N PRO A 138 -1.27 -1.99 -12.80
CA PRO A 138 -2.33 -1.00 -13.03
C PRO A 138 -3.58 -1.21 -12.16
N ASN A 139 -3.95 -2.48 -11.90
CA ASN A 139 -5.08 -2.79 -11.04
C ASN A 139 -4.81 -2.50 -9.56
N MET A 140 -3.56 -2.63 -9.10
CA MET A 140 -3.16 -2.28 -7.74
C MET A 140 -3.01 -0.76 -7.57
N VAL A 141 -2.44 -0.08 -8.55
CA VAL A 141 -2.30 1.39 -8.54
C VAL A 141 -3.67 2.08 -8.52
N SER A 142 -4.64 1.57 -9.29
CA SER A 142 -6.01 2.09 -9.29
C SER A 142 -6.83 1.70 -8.05
N GLY A 143 -6.28 0.90 -7.13
CA GLY A 143 -6.98 0.40 -5.95
C GLY A 143 -8.02 -0.68 -6.24
N LYS A 144 -8.15 -1.17 -7.49
CA LYS A 144 -9.08 -2.25 -7.84
C LYS A 144 -8.69 -3.58 -7.22
N TRP A 145 -7.38 -3.84 -7.12
CA TRP A 145 -6.80 -4.99 -6.45
C TRP A 145 -5.89 -4.53 -5.33
N THR A 146 -5.77 -5.38 -4.32
CA THR A 146 -4.90 -5.16 -3.18
C THR A 146 -3.81 -6.21 -3.11
N GLY A 147 -2.72 -5.88 -2.42
CA GLY A 147 -1.63 -6.78 -2.11
C GLY A 147 -1.63 -7.16 -0.64
N THR A 148 -1.10 -8.33 -0.32
CA THR A 148 -0.86 -8.79 1.05
C THR A 148 0.54 -9.35 1.18
N MET A 149 1.02 -9.57 2.40
CA MET A 149 2.33 -10.15 2.67
C MET A 149 2.21 -11.49 3.37
N ASN A 150 2.71 -12.55 2.72
CA ASN A 150 2.74 -13.92 3.24
C ASN A 150 4.18 -14.29 3.63
N LEU A 151 4.69 -13.79 4.76
CA LEU A 151 6.06 -14.01 5.19
C LEU A 151 6.15 -14.93 6.42
N THR A 152 5.48 -14.55 7.51
CA THR A 152 5.57 -15.20 8.80
C THR A 152 5.06 -16.64 8.78
N GLU A 153 5.78 -17.54 9.46
CA GLU A 153 5.41 -18.93 9.71
C GLU A 153 5.36 -19.20 11.22
N PRO A 154 4.70 -20.28 11.69
CA PRO A 154 4.60 -20.57 13.12
C PRO A 154 5.95 -20.60 13.85
N GLN A 155 7.02 -21.03 13.17
CA GLN A 155 8.39 -21.11 13.71
C GLN A 155 9.31 -19.98 13.24
N ALA A 156 8.85 -19.10 12.35
CA ALA A 156 9.68 -18.10 11.69
C ALA A 156 8.97 -16.74 11.67
N GLY A 157 9.14 -15.96 12.70
CA GLY A 157 8.69 -14.57 12.80
C GLY A 157 9.86 -13.61 12.59
N SER A 158 10.60 -13.29 13.67
CA SER A 158 11.79 -12.44 13.60
C SER A 158 12.97 -13.15 12.96
N ASP A 159 13.15 -14.43 13.23
CA ASP A 159 14.20 -15.26 12.60
C ASP A 159 13.65 -15.89 11.30
N LEU A 160 13.83 -15.20 10.20
CA LEU A 160 13.40 -15.65 8.87
C LEU A 160 14.27 -16.77 8.28
N ALA A 161 15.43 -17.08 8.87
CA ALA A 161 16.23 -18.22 8.45
C ALA A 161 15.51 -19.55 8.71
N LEU A 162 14.50 -19.56 9.59
CA LEU A 162 13.70 -20.72 9.88
C LEU A 162 12.50 -20.94 8.94
N VAL A 163 12.30 -20.09 7.92
CA VAL A 163 11.22 -20.25 6.92
C VAL A 163 11.37 -21.59 6.20
N ARG A 164 10.26 -22.34 6.13
CA ARG A 164 10.22 -23.71 5.57
C ARG A 164 9.34 -23.81 4.33
N SER A 165 8.50 -22.82 4.03
CA SER A 165 7.69 -22.82 2.80
C SER A 165 8.56 -22.93 1.56
N LYS A 166 8.14 -23.75 0.60
CA LYS A 166 8.89 -24.04 -0.62
C LYS A 166 8.01 -23.88 -1.84
N ALA A 167 8.60 -23.37 -2.92
CA ALA A 167 8.04 -23.35 -4.25
C ALA A 167 8.89 -24.27 -5.15
N VAL A 168 8.32 -25.38 -5.62
CA VAL A 168 9.02 -26.35 -6.47
C VAL A 168 8.52 -26.19 -7.90
N LYS A 169 9.43 -25.85 -8.82
CA LYS A 169 9.10 -25.69 -10.25
C LYS A 169 8.65 -27.02 -10.84
N GLN A 170 7.62 -26.98 -11.66
CA GLN A 170 7.07 -28.12 -12.41
C GLN A 170 7.50 -28.04 -13.88
N ASP A 171 7.34 -29.14 -14.61
CA ASP A 171 7.72 -29.24 -16.04
C ASP A 171 6.88 -28.34 -16.95
N ASP A 172 5.66 -28.00 -16.54
CA ASP A 172 4.76 -27.07 -17.25
C ASP A 172 5.04 -25.59 -16.99
N GLY A 173 6.11 -25.27 -16.23
CA GLY A 173 6.51 -23.91 -15.87
C GLY A 173 5.79 -23.32 -14.64
N THR A 174 4.81 -24.03 -14.08
CA THR A 174 4.16 -23.64 -12.82
C THR A 174 5.01 -23.99 -11.61
N TYR A 175 4.55 -23.59 -10.41
CA TYR A 175 5.19 -23.94 -9.15
C TYR A 175 4.19 -24.58 -8.19
N ARG A 176 4.60 -25.69 -7.59
CA ARG A 176 3.87 -26.28 -6.47
C ARG A 176 4.38 -25.68 -5.17
N ILE A 177 3.48 -24.97 -4.45
CA ILE A 177 3.80 -24.35 -3.17
C ILE A 177 3.37 -25.26 -2.03
N SER A 178 4.24 -25.43 -1.03
CA SER A 178 3.96 -26.15 0.23
C SER A 178 4.49 -25.35 1.42
N GLY A 179 3.76 -25.41 2.55
CA GLY A 179 4.11 -24.71 3.78
C GLY A 179 2.87 -24.18 4.49
N GLN A 180 3.10 -23.49 5.60
CA GLN A 180 2.07 -22.84 6.40
C GLN A 180 2.50 -21.43 6.73
N LYS A 181 1.63 -20.46 6.49
CA LYS A 181 1.81 -19.06 6.85
C LYS A 181 0.81 -18.68 7.94
N ILE A 182 1.19 -17.72 8.82
CA ILE A 182 0.32 -17.18 9.89
C ILE A 182 0.39 -15.67 9.90
N PHE A 183 -0.57 -15.03 10.55
CA PHE A 183 -0.65 -13.57 10.71
C PHE A 183 -0.58 -12.82 9.37
N ILE A 184 -1.36 -13.29 8.40
CA ILE A 184 -1.38 -12.65 7.09
C ILE A 184 -2.16 -11.35 7.18
N THR A 185 -1.42 -10.24 7.16
CA THR A 185 -2.01 -8.90 7.20
C THR A 185 -2.74 -8.64 5.90
N TYR A 186 -4.01 -8.29 6.01
CA TYR A 186 -4.89 -8.00 4.88
C TYR A 186 -5.04 -9.18 3.89
N GLY A 187 -4.98 -10.40 4.40
CA GLY A 187 -5.15 -11.64 3.65
C GLY A 187 -6.48 -12.34 3.93
#